data_e76bbcdc6dffe2d1bece0aa9988ae1bc
#
_entry.id   e76bbcdc6dffe2d1bece0aa9988ae1bc
#
_cell.length_a   1.000
_cell.length_b   1.000
_cell.length_c   1.000
_cell.angle_alpha   90.00
_cell.angle_beta   90.00
_cell.angle_gamma   90.00
#
_symmetry.space_group_name_H-M   'P 1'
#
loop_
_entity.id
_entity.type
_entity.pdbx_description
1 polymer ?
#
loop_
_entity_poly.entity_id
_entity_poly.type
_entity_poly.pdbx_seq_one_letter_code
_entity_poly.pdbx_strand_id
1 'polypeptide(L)'
;MGAIKIAHYCFSNAPADTPLAELARVQAPRFFIEHSVREATSECGLADYQVRRGDAWHHHMAWVMPGTLFLLKQKIQGRQQWPMVSFNDLVTALAHLLPRRQLTAEDLEDIIAKRHRMRQDAKESHTRRSMAALEKSWQSRTSRWA
;
A
#
# COMPACT_ATOMS: atom_id res chain seq x y z
N MET A 1 32.20 26.49 17.20
CA MET A 1 32.27 25.43 16.19
C MET A 1 31.16 24.43 16.51
N GLY A 2 30.06 24.45 15.76
CA GLY A 2 28.96 23.50 15.94
C GLY A 2 29.37 22.10 15.48
N ALA A 3 29.14 21.07 16.29
CA ALA A 3 29.39 19.69 15.93
C ALA A 3 28.57 19.32 14.68
N ILE A 4 29.20 18.82 13.64
CA ILE A 4 28.51 18.29 12.44
C ILE A 4 27.75 17.04 12.89
N LYS A 5 26.42 17.15 12.88
CA LYS A 5 25.54 16.03 13.22
C LYS A 5 25.41 15.16 11.98
N ILE A 6 25.99 13.95 12.03
CA ILE A 6 25.86 12.98 10.92
C ILE A 6 24.41 12.48 10.94
N ALA A 7 23.66 12.77 9.86
CA ALA A 7 22.25 12.42 9.76
C ALA A 7 22.03 11.02 9.14
N HIS A 8 22.91 10.59 8.23
CA HIS A 8 22.76 9.32 7.51
C HIS A 8 24.12 8.71 7.15
N TYR A 9 24.16 7.37 7.13
CA TYR A 9 25.28 6.59 6.61
C TYR A 9 24.83 5.85 5.35
N CYS A 10 25.66 5.87 4.31
CA CYS A 10 25.41 5.12 3.08
C CYS A 10 26.61 4.25 2.77
N PHE A 11 26.34 3.00 2.34
CA PHE A 11 27.35 2.11 1.82
C PHE A 11 27.35 2.19 0.30
N SER A 12 28.56 2.21 -0.28
CA SER A 12 28.76 2.20 -1.73
C SER A 12 29.82 1.15 -2.08
N ASN A 13 29.66 0.50 -3.23
CA ASN A 13 30.66 -0.35 -3.85
C ASN A 13 31.53 0.42 -4.87
N ALA A 14 31.41 1.74 -4.92
CA ALA A 14 32.21 2.58 -5.77
C ALA A 14 33.68 2.57 -5.31
N PRO A 15 34.65 2.78 -6.23
CA PRO A 15 36.05 2.96 -5.89
C PRO A 15 36.28 4.03 -4.81
N ALA A 16 37.29 3.85 -3.97
CA ALA A 16 37.55 4.73 -2.83
C ALA A 16 37.88 6.19 -3.23
N ASP A 17 38.35 6.38 -4.44
CA ASP A 17 38.70 7.68 -5.05
C ASP A 17 37.50 8.39 -5.72
N THR A 18 36.30 7.77 -5.67
CA THR A 18 35.10 8.36 -6.28
C THR A 18 34.75 9.71 -5.63
N PRO A 19 34.59 10.78 -6.41
CA PRO A 19 34.27 12.09 -5.89
C PRO A 19 32.95 12.10 -5.09
N LEU A 20 32.94 12.82 -3.97
CA LEU A 20 31.71 12.93 -3.11
C LEU A 20 30.50 13.45 -3.87
N ALA A 21 30.70 14.34 -4.84
CA ALA A 21 29.62 14.86 -5.68
C ALA A 21 28.95 13.76 -6.50
N GLU A 22 29.71 12.78 -7.01
CA GLU A 22 29.16 11.66 -7.75
C GLU A 22 28.39 10.69 -6.84
N LEU A 23 28.94 10.41 -5.65
CA LEU A 23 28.23 9.61 -4.64
C LEU A 23 26.90 10.28 -4.23
N ALA A 24 26.92 11.58 -4.03
CA ALA A 24 25.71 12.35 -3.71
C ALA A 24 24.69 12.33 -4.87
N ARG A 25 25.16 12.43 -6.12
CA ARG A 25 24.31 12.38 -7.31
C ARG A 25 23.59 11.03 -7.45
N VAL A 26 24.26 9.93 -7.12
CA VAL A 26 23.67 8.59 -7.16
C VAL A 26 22.71 8.36 -5.98
N GLN A 27 23.03 8.92 -4.82
CA GLN A 27 22.22 8.76 -3.61
C GLN A 27 20.92 9.60 -3.63
N ALA A 28 20.95 10.78 -4.22
CA ALA A 28 19.81 11.70 -4.22
C ALA A 28 18.51 11.10 -4.82
N PRO A 29 18.52 10.35 -5.94
CA PRO A 29 17.31 9.72 -6.48
C PRO A 29 16.63 8.75 -5.53
N ARG A 30 17.38 8.08 -4.65
CA ARG A 30 16.81 7.16 -3.66
C ARG A 30 15.80 7.83 -2.75
N PHE A 31 16.11 9.03 -2.27
CA PHE A 31 15.17 9.81 -1.46
C PHE A 31 13.84 10.05 -2.18
N PHE A 32 13.88 10.39 -3.48
CA PHE A 32 12.68 10.62 -4.27
C PHE A 32 11.88 9.34 -4.49
N ILE A 33 12.54 8.19 -4.68
CA ILE A 33 11.87 6.90 -4.80
C ILE A 33 11.14 6.56 -3.51
N GLU A 34 11.83 6.65 -2.36
CA GLU A 34 11.25 6.37 -1.05
C GLU A 34 10.07 7.31 -0.74
N HIS A 35 10.21 8.59 -1.09
CA HIS A 35 9.14 9.57 -0.93
C HIS A 35 7.94 9.25 -1.82
N SER A 36 8.16 8.90 -3.08
CA SER A 36 7.09 8.55 -4.02
C SER A 36 6.33 7.29 -3.59
N VAL A 37 7.06 6.28 -3.10
CA VAL A 37 6.44 5.05 -2.55
C VAL A 37 5.61 5.39 -1.31
N ARG A 38 6.10 6.26 -0.43
CA ARG A 38 5.34 6.72 0.75
C ARG A 38 4.05 7.43 0.33
N GLU A 39 4.12 8.37 -0.60
CA GLU A 39 2.93 9.07 -1.12
C GLU A 39 1.94 8.10 -1.77
N ALA A 40 2.42 7.13 -2.57
CA ALA A 40 1.58 6.10 -3.15
C ALA A 40 0.91 5.21 -2.09
N THR A 41 1.62 4.90 -1.02
CA THR A 41 1.14 4.06 0.09
C THR A 41 0.06 4.78 0.90
N SER A 42 0.28 6.06 1.24
CA SER A 42 -0.63 6.82 2.10
C SER A 42 -1.83 7.39 1.36
N GLU A 43 -1.66 7.83 0.10
CA GLU A 43 -2.67 8.63 -0.58
C GLU A 43 -3.30 7.94 -1.80
N CYS A 44 -2.63 6.94 -2.39
CA CYS A 44 -3.11 6.27 -3.60
C CYS A 44 -3.55 4.82 -3.37
N GLY A 45 -3.62 4.37 -2.12
CA GLY A 45 -4.12 3.05 -1.77
C GLY A 45 -3.14 1.89 -2.05
N LEU A 46 -1.84 2.15 -2.22
CA LEU A 46 -0.86 1.08 -2.45
C LEU A 46 -0.82 0.06 -1.30
N ALA A 47 -1.06 0.51 -0.06
CA ALA A 47 -1.12 -0.34 1.12
C ALA A 47 -2.48 -1.01 1.35
N ASP A 48 -3.52 -0.66 0.60
CA ASP A 48 -4.89 -1.13 0.83
C ASP A 48 -5.15 -2.53 0.27
N TYR A 49 -4.15 -3.14 -0.36
CA TYR A 49 -4.25 -4.48 -0.89
C TYR A 49 -4.31 -5.53 0.21
N GLN A 50 -5.45 -6.24 0.30
CA GLN A 50 -5.70 -7.25 1.35
C GLN A 50 -5.95 -8.67 0.80
N VAL A 51 -5.94 -8.84 -0.51
CA VAL A 51 -6.24 -10.11 -1.17
C VAL A 51 -4.94 -10.88 -1.45
N ARG A 52 -4.94 -12.21 -1.24
CA ARG A 52 -3.74 -13.05 -1.40
C ARG A 52 -3.53 -13.61 -2.80
N ARG A 53 -4.38 -13.25 -3.77
CA ARG A 53 -4.31 -13.76 -5.15
C ARG A 53 -3.42 -12.88 -6.00
N GLY A 54 -2.52 -13.48 -6.78
CA GLY A 54 -1.60 -12.75 -7.64
C GLY A 54 -2.28 -11.94 -8.75
N ASP A 55 -3.34 -12.48 -9.37
CA ASP A 55 -4.13 -11.78 -10.37
C ASP A 55 -4.82 -10.54 -9.79
N ALA A 56 -5.37 -10.64 -8.60
CA ALA A 56 -5.98 -9.51 -7.91
C ALA A 56 -4.93 -8.45 -7.50
N TRP A 57 -3.70 -8.86 -7.18
CA TRP A 57 -2.59 -7.93 -6.94
C TRP A 57 -2.23 -7.16 -8.21
N HIS A 58 -2.09 -7.85 -9.35
CA HIS A 58 -1.83 -7.19 -10.63
C HIS A 58 -2.94 -6.20 -10.99
N HIS A 59 -4.21 -6.57 -10.79
CA HIS A 59 -5.33 -5.67 -11.01
C HIS A 59 -5.28 -4.44 -10.10
N HIS A 60 -4.99 -4.62 -8.80
CA HIS A 60 -4.82 -3.51 -7.87
C HIS A 60 -3.70 -2.57 -8.31
N MET A 61 -2.52 -3.09 -8.65
CA MET A 61 -1.39 -2.30 -9.11
C MET A 61 -1.68 -1.56 -10.41
N ALA A 62 -2.45 -2.17 -11.32
CA ALA A 62 -2.88 -1.54 -12.57
C ALA A 62 -3.74 -0.27 -12.37
N TRP A 63 -4.38 -0.12 -11.21
CA TRP A 63 -5.11 1.09 -10.84
C TRP A 63 -4.28 2.06 -10.00
N VAL A 64 -3.51 1.56 -9.05
CA VAL A 64 -2.70 2.39 -8.15
C VAL A 64 -1.60 3.16 -8.90
N MET A 65 -0.91 2.50 -9.83
CA MET A 65 0.19 3.13 -10.57
C MET A 65 -0.25 4.31 -11.44
N PRO A 66 -1.27 4.18 -12.30
CA PRO A 66 -1.79 5.32 -13.06
C PRO A 66 -2.38 6.41 -12.16
N GLY A 67 -3.05 6.05 -11.07
CA GLY A 67 -3.57 6.99 -10.08
C GLY A 67 -2.46 7.84 -9.45
N THR A 68 -1.37 7.19 -9.02
CA THR A 68 -0.18 7.86 -8.48
C THR A 68 0.45 8.79 -9.51
N LEU A 69 0.61 8.32 -10.75
CA LEU A 69 1.17 9.12 -11.84
C LEU A 69 0.29 10.34 -12.17
N PHE A 70 -1.03 10.16 -12.18
CA PHE A 70 -1.98 11.24 -12.37
C PHE A 70 -1.82 12.32 -11.29
N LEU A 71 -1.82 11.93 -10.00
CA LEU A 71 -1.65 12.85 -8.88
C LEU A 71 -0.28 13.54 -8.92
N LEU A 72 0.78 12.83 -9.27
CA LEU A 72 2.11 13.40 -9.43
C LEU A 72 2.12 14.48 -10.53
N LYS A 73 1.50 14.22 -11.68
CA LYS A 73 1.35 15.18 -12.76
C LYS A 73 0.58 16.42 -12.30
N GLN A 74 -0.54 16.24 -11.60
CA GLN A 74 -1.33 17.35 -11.06
C GLN A 74 -0.53 18.15 -10.02
N LYS A 75 0.24 17.49 -9.15
CA LYS A 75 1.12 18.15 -8.18
C LYS A 75 2.18 19.02 -8.86
N ILE A 76 2.84 18.50 -9.90
CA ILE A 76 3.86 19.25 -10.65
C ILE A 76 3.24 20.49 -11.32
N GLN A 77 2.10 20.32 -11.96
CA GLN A 77 1.39 21.42 -12.63
C GLN A 77 0.84 22.44 -11.61
N GLY A 78 0.25 21.93 -10.53
CA GLY A 78 -0.35 22.75 -9.49
C GLY A 78 0.66 23.62 -8.73
N ARG A 79 1.90 23.18 -8.62
CA ARG A 79 2.97 23.94 -7.92
C ARG A 79 3.30 25.29 -8.54
N GLN A 80 2.97 25.49 -9.80
CA GLN A 80 3.11 26.81 -10.43
C GLN A 80 2.22 27.86 -9.76
N GLN A 81 1.04 27.46 -9.32
CA GLN A 81 0.03 28.29 -8.70
C GLN A 81 0.00 28.13 -7.16
N TRP A 82 0.27 26.91 -6.70
CA TRP A 82 0.24 26.49 -5.29
C TRP A 82 1.54 25.77 -4.91
N PRO A 83 2.62 26.49 -4.57
CA PRO A 83 3.95 25.92 -4.35
C PRO A 83 4.01 24.79 -3.31
N MET A 84 3.10 24.81 -2.31
CA MET A 84 3.04 23.88 -1.20
C MET A 84 2.03 22.74 -1.40
N VAL A 85 1.41 22.62 -2.59
CA VAL A 85 0.41 21.58 -2.86
C VAL A 85 0.96 20.17 -2.61
N SER A 86 0.24 19.40 -1.80
CA SER A 86 0.55 18.02 -1.43
C SER A 86 -0.34 17.00 -2.17
N PHE A 87 -0.02 15.72 -2.10
CA PHE A 87 -0.92 14.66 -2.59
C PHE A 87 -2.24 14.65 -1.82
N ASN A 88 -2.19 14.83 -0.51
CA ASN A 88 -3.38 14.87 0.33
C ASN A 88 -4.35 15.98 -0.08
N ASP A 89 -3.83 17.17 -0.41
CA ASP A 89 -4.67 18.29 -0.91
C ASP A 89 -5.38 17.91 -2.21
N LEU A 90 -4.67 17.24 -3.12
CA LEU A 90 -5.23 16.78 -4.40
C LEU A 90 -6.28 15.69 -4.20
N VAL A 91 -6.02 14.72 -3.34
CA VAL A 91 -7.00 13.67 -3.00
C VAL A 91 -8.25 14.28 -2.36
N THR A 92 -8.07 15.22 -1.45
CA THR A 92 -9.18 15.95 -0.83
C THR A 92 -9.98 16.74 -1.87
N ALA A 93 -9.32 17.46 -2.76
CA ALA A 93 -9.98 18.19 -3.85
C ALA A 93 -10.76 17.22 -4.76
N LEU A 94 -10.17 16.10 -5.15
CA LEU A 94 -10.84 15.09 -5.96
C LEU A 94 -12.05 14.49 -5.24
N ALA A 95 -11.97 14.25 -3.95
CA ALA A 95 -13.08 13.74 -3.16
C ALA A 95 -14.29 14.69 -3.16
N HIS A 96 -14.06 15.99 -3.36
CA HIS A 96 -15.13 16.99 -3.49
C HIS A 96 -15.60 17.20 -4.94
N LEU A 97 -14.69 17.03 -5.91
CA LEU A 97 -14.99 17.27 -7.33
C LEU A 97 -15.65 16.06 -8.01
N LEU A 98 -15.29 14.85 -7.58
CA LEU A 98 -15.83 13.63 -8.18
C LEU A 98 -17.28 13.41 -7.72
N PRO A 99 -18.18 13.06 -8.65
CA PRO A 99 -19.55 12.76 -8.29
C PRO A 99 -19.61 11.55 -7.37
N ARG A 100 -20.18 11.73 -6.19
CA ARG A 100 -20.44 10.61 -5.27
C ARG A 100 -21.71 9.91 -5.72
N ARG A 101 -21.63 8.59 -5.93
CA ARG A 101 -22.83 7.78 -6.12
C ARG A 101 -23.70 7.90 -4.86
N GLN A 102 -24.91 8.39 -5.02
CA GLN A 102 -25.90 8.31 -3.95
C GLN A 102 -26.37 6.87 -3.84
N LEU A 103 -26.20 6.30 -2.66
CA LEU A 103 -26.67 4.95 -2.38
C LEU A 103 -28.16 4.99 -2.10
N THR A 104 -28.92 4.12 -2.78
CA THR A 104 -30.32 3.87 -2.48
C THR A 104 -30.45 2.93 -1.27
N ALA A 105 -31.65 2.82 -0.70
CA ALA A 105 -31.92 1.85 0.36
C ALA A 105 -31.63 0.40 -0.11
N GLU A 106 -31.99 0.08 -1.35
CA GLU A 106 -31.73 -1.21 -1.99
C GLU A 106 -30.22 -1.50 -2.12
N ASP A 107 -29.43 -0.52 -2.57
CA ASP A 107 -27.96 -0.64 -2.62
C ASP A 107 -27.36 -0.95 -1.22
N LEU A 108 -27.92 -0.35 -0.16
CA LEU A 108 -27.47 -0.59 1.21
C LEU A 108 -27.82 -2.01 1.69
N GLU A 109 -29.03 -2.50 1.37
CA GLU A 109 -29.44 -3.87 1.67
C GLU A 109 -28.52 -4.88 0.97
N ASP A 110 -28.20 -4.68 -0.30
CA ASP A 110 -27.28 -5.51 -1.05
C ASP A 110 -25.86 -5.52 -0.45
N ILE A 111 -25.36 -4.36 -0.05
CA ILE A 111 -24.05 -4.24 0.60
C ILE A 111 -24.05 -5.02 1.92
N ILE A 112 -25.10 -4.89 2.73
CA ILE A 112 -25.23 -5.60 4.01
C ILE A 112 -25.32 -7.11 3.77
N ALA A 113 -26.16 -7.55 2.85
CA ALA A 113 -26.31 -8.96 2.49
C ALA A 113 -24.99 -9.58 2.01
N LYS A 114 -24.23 -8.86 1.17
CA LYS A 114 -22.91 -9.29 0.72
C LYS A 114 -21.92 -9.43 1.88
N ARG A 115 -21.89 -8.45 2.79
CA ARG A 115 -21.03 -8.48 3.98
C ARG A 115 -21.38 -9.64 4.92
N HIS A 116 -22.67 -9.93 5.09
CA HIS A 116 -23.12 -11.08 5.88
C HIS A 116 -22.65 -12.40 5.28
N ARG A 117 -22.83 -12.62 3.98
CA ARG A 117 -22.31 -13.80 3.27
C ARG A 117 -20.81 -13.97 3.48
N MET A 118 -20.02 -12.91 3.24
CA MET A 118 -18.57 -12.97 3.43
C MET A 118 -18.16 -13.32 4.87
N ARG A 119 -18.91 -12.85 5.89
CA ARG A 119 -18.65 -13.20 7.30
C ARG A 119 -19.00 -14.64 7.59
N GLN A 120 -20.08 -15.17 7.03
CA GLN A 120 -20.46 -16.57 7.16
C GLN A 120 -19.42 -17.48 6.52
N ASP A 121 -19.00 -17.20 5.29
CA ASP A 121 -17.97 -17.96 4.58
C ASP A 121 -16.64 -17.96 5.35
N ALA A 122 -16.25 -16.81 5.91
CA ALA A 122 -15.05 -16.68 6.73
C ALA A 122 -15.15 -17.52 8.01
N LYS A 123 -16.30 -17.50 8.70
CA LYS A 123 -16.57 -18.29 9.90
C LYS A 123 -16.52 -19.80 9.61
N GLU A 124 -17.18 -20.24 8.54
CA GLU A 124 -17.17 -21.65 8.12
C GLU A 124 -15.78 -22.12 7.72
N SER A 125 -15.04 -21.29 6.99
CA SER A 125 -13.65 -21.56 6.63
C SER A 125 -12.75 -21.70 7.87
N HIS A 126 -12.93 -20.82 8.87
CA HIS A 126 -12.19 -20.90 10.13
C HIS A 126 -12.54 -22.18 10.89
N THR A 127 -13.83 -22.50 11.01
CA THR A 127 -14.30 -23.72 11.70
C THR A 127 -13.73 -24.99 11.03
N ARG A 128 -13.79 -25.08 9.69
CA ARG A 128 -13.22 -26.22 8.95
C ARG A 128 -11.72 -26.39 9.21
N ARG A 129 -10.95 -25.28 9.23
CA ARG A 129 -9.50 -25.34 9.52
C ARG A 129 -9.23 -25.78 10.95
N SER A 130 -9.99 -25.29 11.90
CA SER A 130 -9.87 -25.68 13.32
C SER A 130 -10.17 -27.15 13.52
N MET A 131 -11.23 -27.67 12.91
CA MET A 131 -11.56 -29.11 12.98
C MET A 131 -10.49 -29.97 12.32
N ALA A 132 -10.00 -29.61 11.13
CA ALA A 132 -8.92 -30.35 10.48
C ALA A 132 -7.60 -30.33 11.28
N ALA A 133 -7.31 -29.23 11.99
CA ALA A 133 -6.15 -29.15 12.88
C ALA A 133 -6.30 -30.07 14.11
N LEU A 134 -7.51 -30.16 14.67
CA LEU A 134 -7.82 -31.07 15.78
C LEU A 134 -7.68 -32.51 15.35
N GLU A 135 -8.25 -32.90 14.22
CA GLU A 135 -8.13 -34.25 13.66
C GLU A 135 -6.68 -34.69 13.46
N LYS A 136 -5.86 -33.83 12.86
CA LYS A 136 -4.41 -34.06 12.72
C LYS A 136 -3.73 -34.25 14.08
N SER A 137 -4.09 -33.45 15.07
CA SER A 137 -3.52 -33.56 16.42
C SER A 137 -3.93 -34.85 17.14
N TRP A 138 -5.14 -35.33 16.87
CA TRP A 138 -5.61 -36.65 17.37
C TRP A 138 -4.86 -37.81 16.71
N GLN A 139 -4.76 -37.81 15.38
CA GLN A 139 -4.04 -38.86 14.64
C GLN A 139 -2.57 -38.98 15.05
N SER A 140 -1.89 -37.83 15.26
CA SER A 140 -0.49 -37.85 15.72
C SER A 140 -0.32 -38.34 17.15
N ARG A 141 -1.34 -38.28 18.01
CA ARG A 141 -1.32 -38.80 19.37
C ARG A 141 -1.59 -40.30 19.39
N THR A 142 -2.55 -40.78 18.61
CA THR A 142 -2.89 -42.24 18.55
C THR A 142 -1.78 -43.08 17.92
N SER A 143 -1.08 -42.55 16.88
CA SER A 143 0.04 -43.26 16.26
C SER A 143 1.30 -43.35 17.14
N ARG A 144 1.38 -42.62 18.26
CA ARG A 144 2.50 -42.67 19.21
C ARG A 144 2.33 -43.79 20.26
N TRP A 145 1.16 -44.38 20.35
CA TRP A 145 0.83 -45.44 21.31
C TRP A 145 0.56 -46.81 20.66
N ALA A 146 0.68 -46.91 19.34
CA ALA A 146 0.65 -48.15 18.56
C ALA A 146 2.08 -48.56 18.16
#